data_eea981bb056d8a8964096fe335412f02
#
_entry.id   eea981bb056d8a8964096fe335412f02
#
_cell.length_a   1.000
_cell.length_b   1.000
_cell.length_c   1.000
_cell.angle_alpha   90.00
_cell.angle_beta   90.00
_cell.angle_gamma   90.00
#
_symmetry.space_group_name_H-M   'P 1'
#
loop_
_entity.id
_entity.type
_entity.pdbx_description
1 polymer ?
#
loop_
_entity_poly.entity_id
_entity_poly.type
_entity_poly.pdbx_seq_one_letter_code
_entity_poly.pdbx_strand_id
1 'polypeptide(L)'
;MLCRAFRDAGFEVIYTGILATPEQVAQVALDEDVDCVALSLLNGAHMTAFPRVVELLREKGAGDIPVVGGGIIPEEDAKLLEREWNITGNFGPGTSMNVIIDHVKKRVGESKRVESAE
;
A
#
# COMPACT_ATOMS: atom_id res chain seq x y z
N MET A 1 -13.53 1.50 7.39
CA MET A 1 -12.08 1.34 7.57
C MET A 1 -11.53 0.29 6.63
N LEU A 2 -10.46 0.65 5.95
CA LEU A 2 -9.81 -0.21 4.96
C LEU A 2 -9.31 -1.53 5.55
N CYS A 3 -8.68 -1.47 6.71
CA CYS A 3 -8.17 -2.63 7.42
C CYS A 3 -9.25 -3.67 7.69
N ARG A 4 -10.42 -3.23 8.16
CA ARG A 4 -11.56 -4.11 8.40
C ARG A 4 -12.10 -4.72 7.12
N ALA A 5 -12.17 -3.93 6.05
CA ALA A 5 -12.63 -4.41 4.75
C ALA A 5 -11.71 -5.52 4.21
N PHE A 6 -10.41 -5.39 4.36
CA PHE A 6 -9.47 -6.44 3.99
C PHE A 6 -9.66 -7.71 4.82
N ARG A 7 -9.85 -7.56 6.14
CA ARG A 7 -10.10 -8.71 7.01
C ARG A 7 -11.39 -9.44 6.62
N ASP A 8 -12.46 -8.69 6.35
CA ASP A 8 -13.73 -9.26 5.94
C ASP A 8 -13.63 -9.99 4.60
N ALA A 9 -12.71 -9.58 3.74
CA ALA A 9 -12.45 -10.23 2.46
C ALA A 9 -11.53 -11.45 2.57
N GLY A 10 -11.09 -11.81 3.78
CA GLY A 10 -10.26 -12.98 4.02
C GLY A 10 -8.76 -12.72 4.05
N PHE A 11 -8.32 -11.46 4.05
CA PHE A 11 -6.91 -11.12 4.17
C PHE A 11 -6.44 -11.17 5.63
N GLU A 12 -5.20 -11.59 5.82
CA GLU A 12 -4.51 -11.42 7.09
C GLU A 12 -3.88 -10.03 7.08
N VAL A 13 -4.36 -9.14 7.95
CA VAL A 13 -3.98 -7.73 7.92
C VAL A 13 -3.03 -7.41 9.06
N ILE A 14 -1.89 -6.80 8.72
CA ILE A 14 -0.94 -6.25 9.67
C ILE A 14 -1.10 -4.73 9.65
N TYR A 15 -1.58 -4.17 10.74
CA TYR A 15 -1.84 -2.74 10.85
C TYR A 15 -0.64 -2.03 11.49
N THR A 16 0.00 -1.10 10.74
CA THR A 16 1.17 -0.37 11.24
C THR A 16 0.85 0.94 11.92
N GLY A 17 -0.38 1.44 11.79
CA GLY A 17 -0.78 2.67 12.43
C GLY A 17 -0.62 3.90 11.54
N ILE A 18 -1.37 4.94 11.87
CA ILE A 18 -1.49 6.17 11.07
C ILE A 18 -0.21 7.02 11.11
N LEU A 19 0.61 6.90 12.14
CA LEU A 19 1.83 7.70 12.32
C LEU A 19 3.10 6.95 11.94
N ALA A 20 2.97 5.81 11.27
CA ALA A 20 4.13 5.03 10.87
C ALA A 20 4.98 5.80 9.83
N THR A 21 6.30 5.78 10.02
CA THR A 21 7.23 6.34 9.05
C THR A 21 7.45 5.35 7.89
N PRO A 22 7.95 5.80 6.73
CA PRO A 22 8.32 4.88 5.66
C PRO A 22 9.28 3.77 6.12
N GLU A 23 10.22 4.11 6.99
CA GLU A 23 11.18 3.16 7.56
C GLU A 23 10.48 2.08 8.39
N GLN A 24 9.52 2.46 9.20
CA GLN A 24 8.72 1.53 10.01
C GLN A 24 7.86 0.63 9.11
N VAL A 25 7.24 1.19 8.09
CA VAL A 25 6.42 0.43 7.15
C VAL A 25 7.25 -0.63 6.44
N ALA A 26 8.41 -0.25 5.93
CA ALA A 26 9.30 -1.19 5.24
C ALA A 26 9.80 -2.28 6.20
N GLN A 27 10.14 -1.92 7.43
CA GLN A 27 10.62 -2.89 8.41
C GLN A 27 9.54 -3.90 8.78
N VAL A 28 8.32 -3.46 9.00
CA VAL A 28 7.17 -4.35 9.28
C VAL A 28 6.91 -5.28 8.10
N ALA A 29 6.98 -4.77 6.88
CA ALA A 29 6.80 -5.57 5.67
C ALA A 29 7.78 -6.74 5.62
N LEU A 30 9.03 -6.50 5.99
CA LEU A 30 10.05 -7.54 6.04
C LEU A 30 9.83 -8.50 7.20
N ASP A 31 9.61 -7.97 8.40
CA ASP A 31 9.47 -8.79 9.61
C ASP A 31 8.26 -9.72 9.53
N GLU A 32 7.18 -9.26 8.94
CA GLU A 32 5.94 -10.02 8.82
C GLU A 32 5.81 -10.77 7.49
N ASP A 33 6.78 -10.62 6.60
CA ASP A 33 6.80 -11.30 5.29
C ASP A 33 5.49 -11.10 4.54
N VAL A 34 5.08 -9.84 4.38
CA VAL A 34 3.80 -9.52 3.75
C VAL A 34 3.83 -9.71 2.24
N ASP A 35 2.66 -9.96 1.66
CA ASP A 35 2.50 -10.15 0.22
C ASP A 35 2.14 -8.85 -0.51
N CYS A 36 1.71 -7.82 0.23
CA CYS A 36 1.36 -6.52 -0.33
C CYS A 36 1.40 -5.46 0.77
N VAL A 37 1.77 -4.25 0.40
CA VAL A 37 1.70 -3.07 1.29
C VAL A 37 0.68 -2.10 0.72
N ALA A 38 -0.32 -1.75 1.52
CA ALA A 38 -1.34 -0.77 1.17
C ALA A 38 -1.08 0.53 1.95
N LEU A 39 -0.80 1.61 1.23
CA LEU A 39 -0.48 2.91 1.80
C LEU A 39 -1.64 3.89 1.60
N SER A 40 -2.01 4.63 2.63
CA SER A 40 -3.05 5.64 2.54
C SER A 40 -2.65 6.89 3.31
N LEU A 41 -2.62 8.03 2.62
CA LEU A 41 -2.34 9.33 3.20
C LEU A 41 -3.35 10.36 2.72
N LEU A 42 -3.83 11.21 3.65
CA LEU A 42 -4.80 12.25 3.35
C LEU A 42 -4.20 13.66 3.40
N ASN A 43 -2.91 13.78 3.69
CA ASN A 43 -2.25 15.08 3.92
C ASN A 43 -1.35 15.56 2.76
N GLY A 44 -1.39 14.88 1.62
CA GLY A 44 -0.61 15.31 0.45
C GLY A 44 0.86 14.89 0.45
N ALA A 45 1.33 14.17 1.46
CA ALA A 45 2.73 13.75 1.54
C ALA A 45 3.03 12.47 0.74
N HIS A 46 2.09 12.00 -0.07
CA HIS A 46 2.21 10.75 -0.83
C HIS A 46 3.42 10.73 -1.78
N MET A 47 3.75 11.85 -2.42
CA MET A 47 4.88 11.91 -3.37
C MET A 47 6.24 11.81 -2.69
N THR A 48 6.32 12.01 -1.39
CA THR A 48 7.54 11.85 -0.60
C THR A 48 7.55 10.49 0.10
N ALA A 49 6.46 10.15 0.77
CA ALA A 49 6.38 8.95 1.61
C ALA A 49 6.28 7.66 0.80
N PHE A 50 5.44 7.62 -0.23
CA PHE A 50 5.21 6.39 -1.00
C PHE A 50 6.47 5.93 -1.73
N PRO A 51 7.17 6.80 -2.50
CA PRO A 51 8.43 6.40 -3.13
C PRO A 51 9.48 5.95 -2.12
N ARG A 52 9.53 6.57 -0.94
CA ARG A 52 10.50 6.20 0.08
C ARG A 52 10.29 4.78 0.58
N VAL A 53 9.03 4.35 0.76
CA VAL A 53 8.72 2.97 1.12
C VAL A 53 9.26 2.00 0.06
N VAL A 54 9.03 2.30 -1.22
CA VAL A 54 9.50 1.44 -2.32
C VAL A 54 11.03 1.39 -2.35
N GLU A 55 11.70 2.53 -2.20
CA GLU A 55 13.17 2.56 -2.13
C GLU A 55 13.70 1.68 -1.03
N LEU A 56 13.13 1.79 0.17
CA LEU A 56 13.55 1.01 1.33
C LEU A 56 13.33 -0.49 1.10
N LEU A 57 12.21 -0.87 0.52
CA LEU A 57 11.95 -2.27 0.18
C LEU A 57 12.98 -2.80 -0.83
N ARG A 58 13.31 -2.00 -1.85
CA ARG A 58 14.33 -2.38 -2.84
C ARG A 58 15.71 -2.53 -2.20
N GLU A 59 16.11 -1.60 -1.34
CA GLU A 59 17.38 -1.64 -0.64
C GLU A 59 17.53 -2.90 0.22
N LYS A 60 16.41 -3.39 0.76
CA LYS A 60 16.39 -4.56 1.64
C LYS A 60 16.15 -5.88 0.91
N GLY A 61 16.13 -5.84 -0.42
CA GLY A 61 15.94 -7.05 -1.23
C GLY A 61 14.50 -7.51 -1.36
N ALA A 62 13.54 -6.65 -1.01
CA ALA A 62 12.10 -6.94 -1.03
C ALA A 62 11.34 -6.10 -2.07
N GLY A 63 12.00 -5.69 -3.14
CA GLY A 63 11.41 -4.85 -4.17
C GLY A 63 10.31 -5.51 -4.99
N ASP A 64 10.11 -6.80 -4.84
CA ASP A 64 9.04 -7.55 -5.49
C ASP A 64 7.70 -7.49 -4.76
N ILE A 65 7.67 -6.97 -3.53
CA ILE A 65 6.42 -6.80 -2.78
C ILE A 65 5.58 -5.70 -3.44
N PRO A 66 4.35 -5.99 -3.91
CA PRO A 66 3.49 -4.97 -4.50
C PRO A 66 3.12 -3.89 -3.48
N VAL A 67 3.10 -2.64 -3.92
CA VAL A 67 2.66 -1.51 -3.11
C VAL A 67 1.45 -0.87 -3.79
N VAL A 68 0.38 -0.69 -3.03
CA VAL A 68 -0.86 -0.10 -3.49
C VAL A 68 -1.10 1.19 -2.71
N GLY A 69 -1.37 2.27 -3.42
CA GLY A 69 -1.60 3.57 -2.82
C GLY A 69 -3.06 3.98 -2.78
N GLY A 70 -3.36 4.93 -1.92
CA GLY A 70 -4.67 5.55 -1.82
C GLY A 70 -4.61 6.86 -1.05
N GLY A 71 -5.72 7.59 -1.03
CA GLY A 71 -5.85 8.86 -0.34
C GLY A 71 -6.21 9.98 -1.30
N ILE A 72 -5.88 11.22 -0.93
CA ILE A 72 -6.11 12.38 -1.80
C ILE A 72 -4.90 12.53 -2.72
N ILE A 73 -4.96 11.88 -3.88
CA ILE A 73 -3.86 11.83 -4.84
C ILE A 73 -4.32 12.41 -6.18
N PRO A 74 -3.74 13.54 -6.62
CA PRO A 74 -4.06 14.07 -7.96
C PRO A 74 -3.73 13.05 -9.06
N GLU A 75 -4.49 13.08 -10.15
CA GLU A 75 -4.32 12.13 -11.24
C GLU A 75 -2.90 12.10 -11.80
N GLU A 76 -2.28 13.26 -11.93
CA GLU A 76 -0.90 13.37 -12.41
C GLU A 76 0.09 12.65 -11.50
N ASP A 77 -0.10 12.79 -10.19
CA ASP A 77 0.74 12.12 -9.19
C ASP A 77 0.51 10.61 -9.21
N ALA A 78 -0.75 10.19 -9.36
CA ALA A 78 -1.09 8.76 -9.46
C ALA A 78 -0.39 8.11 -10.65
N LYS A 79 -0.37 8.77 -11.80
CA LYS A 79 0.32 8.28 -12.99
C LYS A 79 1.82 8.19 -12.80
N LEU A 80 2.41 9.16 -12.11
CA LEU A 80 3.84 9.18 -11.80
C LEU A 80 4.21 8.05 -10.86
N LEU A 81 3.42 7.85 -9.79
CA LEU A 81 3.65 6.78 -8.83
C LEU A 81 3.58 5.41 -9.50
N GLU A 82 2.64 5.20 -10.41
CA GLU A 82 2.52 3.93 -11.13
C GLU A 82 3.70 3.71 -12.09
N ARG A 83 4.02 4.71 -12.90
CA ARG A 83 5.04 4.60 -13.94
C ARG A 83 6.46 4.50 -13.38
N GLU A 84 6.79 5.36 -12.41
CA GLU A 84 8.15 5.48 -11.88
C GLU A 84 8.43 4.51 -10.74
N TRP A 85 7.41 4.17 -9.94
CA TRP A 85 7.57 3.44 -8.69
C TRP A 85 6.77 2.16 -8.61
N ASN A 86 5.96 1.87 -9.62
CA ASN A 86 5.06 0.72 -9.65
C ASN A 86 4.11 0.68 -8.43
N ILE A 87 3.75 1.84 -7.93
CA ILE A 87 2.75 1.99 -6.88
C ILE A 87 1.41 2.11 -7.57
N THR A 88 0.58 1.06 -7.51
CA THR A 88 -0.64 0.96 -8.30
C THR A 88 -1.87 1.29 -7.47
N GLY A 89 -3.02 1.37 -8.15
CA GLY A 89 -4.30 1.72 -7.52
C GLY A 89 -4.44 3.21 -7.35
N ASN A 90 -3.78 3.76 -6.34
CA ASN A 90 -3.81 5.19 -6.02
C ASN A 90 -5.23 5.72 -5.95
N PHE A 91 -6.07 4.99 -5.21
CA PHE A 91 -7.50 5.25 -5.13
C PHE A 91 -7.81 6.52 -4.36
N GLY A 92 -8.68 7.36 -4.93
CA GLY A 92 -9.14 8.58 -4.28
C GLY A 92 -10.28 8.34 -3.29
N PRO A 93 -10.67 9.41 -2.57
CA PRO A 93 -11.84 9.34 -1.69
C PRO A 93 -13.09 8.95 -2.47
N GLY A 94 -13.95 8.14 -1.87
CA GLY A 94 -15.18 7.68 -2.49
C GLY A 94 -15.02 6.43 -3.36
N THR A 95 -13.82 5.92 -3.55
CA THR A 95 -13.62 4.65 -4.24
C THR A 95 -14.24 3.52 -3.42
N SER A 96 -15.02 2.66 -4.09
CA SER A 96 -15.66 1.52 -3.44
C SER A 96 -14.62 0.56 -2.85
N MET A 97 -14.87 0.05 -1.64
CA MET A 97 -14.00 -0.95 -1.01
C MET A 97 -13.85 -2.19 -1.87
N ASN A 98 -14.90 -2.58 -2.59
CA ASN A 98 -14.83 -3.75 -3.49
C ASN A 98 -13.82 -3.56 -4.60
N VAL A 99 -13.71 -2.36 -5.15
CA VAL A 99 -12.72 -2.03 -6.19
C VAL A 99 -11.30 -2.15 -5.64
N ILE A 100 -11.08 -1.60 -4.45
CA ILE A 100 -9.77 -1.65 -3.78
C ILE A 100 -9.37 -3.09 -3.48
N ILE A 101 -10.28 -3.87 -2.91
CA ILE A 101 -10.04 -5.27 -2.56
C ILE A 101 -9.74 -6.11 -3.81
N ASP A 102 -10.51 -5.93 -4.88
CA ASP A 102 -10.28 -6.65 -6.14
C ASP A 102 -8.92 -6.32 -6.74
N HIS A 103 -8.51 -5.05 -6.66
CA HIS A 103 -7.19 -4.64 -7.15
C HIS A 103 -6.07 -5.33 -6.36
N VAL A 104 -6.17 -5.35 -5.03
CA VAL A 104 -5.18 -6.02 -4.18
C VAL A 104 -5.14 -7.52 -4.46
N LYS A 105 -6.29 -8.16 -4.61
CA LYS A 105 -6.36 -9.59 -4.97
C LYS A 105 -5.64 -9.89 -6.28
N LYS A 106 -5.78 -9.03 -7.27
CA LYS A 106 -5.08 -9.21 -8.55
C LYS A 106 -3.57 -9.06 -8.41
N ARG A 107 -3.11 -8.20 -7.50
CA ARG A 107 -1.70 -7.96 -7.27
C ARG A 107 -1.02 -9.08 -6.48
N VAL A 108 -1.72 -9.72 -5.55
CA VAL A 108 -1.15 -10.75 -4.67
C VAL A 108 -1.49 -12.17 -5.10
N GLY A 109 -2.43 -12.34 -6.06
CA GLY A 109 -2.86 -13.67 -6.45
C GLY A 109 -3.55 -14.39 -5.29
N GLU A 110 -3.04 -15.57 -4.93
CA GLU A 110 -3.59 -16.35 -3.82
C GLU A 110 -3.03 -15.96 -2.45
N SER A 111 -1.95 -15.19 -2.42
CA SER A 111 -1.36 -14.68 -1.18
C SER A 111 -2.28 -13.65 -0.55
N LYS A 112 -2.41 -13.68 0.79
CA LYS A 112 -3.42 -12.87 1.49
C LYS A 112 -2.90 -12.11 2.70
N ARG A 113 -1.60 -11.93 2.78
CA ARG A 113 -1.02 -11.18 3.88
C ARG A 113 -0.73 -9.76 3.45
N VAL A 114 -1.48 -8.81 4.01
CA VAL A 114 -1.41 -7.40 3.61
C VAL A 114 -1.04 -6.53 4.80
N GLU A 115 -0.04 -5.69 4.62
CA GLU A 115 0.26 -4.62 5.57
C GLU A 115 -0.58 -3.39 5.19
N SER A 116 -1.33 -2.86 6.14
CA SER A 116 -2.11 -1.64 5.94
C SER A 116 -1.50 -0.51 6.74
N ALA A 117 -0.96 0.47 6.05
CA ALA A 117 -0.41 1.70 6.61
C ALA A 117 -1.33 2.85 6.24
N GLU A 118 -2.29 3.12 7.09
CA GLU A 118 -3.28 4.20 6.93
C GLU A 118 -2.83 5.48 7.59
#